data_cf8b1e82bc13f89cebf47d407e607761
#
_entry.id   cf8b1e82bc13f89cebf47d407e607761
#
_cell.length_a   1.000
_cell.length_b   1.000
_cell.length_c   1.000
_cell.angle_alpha   90.00
_cell.angle_beta   90.00
_cell.angle_gamma   90.00
#
_symmetry.space_group_name_H-M   'P 1'
#
loop_
_entity.id
_entity.type
_entity.pdbx_description
1 polymer ?
#
loop_
_entity_poly.entity_id
_entity_poly.type
_entity_poly.pdbx_seq_one_letter_code
_entity_poly.pdbx_strand_id
1 'polypeptide(L)'
;MRRRRVLALYAAFLCAFAVLLCRLFWLCSNRVYAARAAAQSTVRLALPARRGNFYDCKGRLLTGMDCRWLALCLPGQGSYTRLYTLAETAGQMQLYQKRNAARPFLLDVGQDVSVLGVRSYAVPRRYGDAPLAAALLGYLDREGHGVAGLEAAFDAQLSGSGAHDALVCTVTAQGTLQAGTEPILSPADSGAVGVQLTLSRPIQRAVEAAASQTMETGCVVVLDTATAKVRACVSLPGFDPEDVAASLDAPNSPLLNRAFSAYAVGSVFKPVLAAAALEAGLAGFVYDCPGYCMVDGQVFRCAGGVPHGQVNLTGALQKSCNGYFIRLGRQLGPRQVREMAARLGFGKALSLTDPLCTAAGQLPEESTLASSGAYANFCFGQGELLATPLQIAGMMNALACGGVFREPLLLEATLDESSGEPLQTLSHRWPRRVVSQTAAQTLQALLVSVVREGTGRDAAPEEGTAGGKTGTAQTGQFAGGEERKNFWFAGFWPGERPRYTIIVLQDGQTAPAHSSAAVFAAVCAALKTAGD
;
A
#
# COMPACT_ATOMS: atom_id res chain seq x y z
N MET A 1 -71.54 -69.58 -5.49
CA MET A 1 -70.21 -69.34 -6.11
C MET A 1 -69.87 -67.86 -6.37
N ARG A 2 -70.76 -67.02 -6.86
CA ARG A 2 -70.51 -65.63 -7.17
C ARG A 2 -70.06 -64.75 -5.95
N ARG A 3 -70.66 -64.88 -4.79
CA ARG A 3 -70.33 -64.11 -3.57
C ARG A 3 -68.86 -64.41 -3.09
N ARG A 4 -68.42 -65.61 -3.09
CA ARG A 4 -67.06 -65.99 -2.69
C ARG A 4 -66.01 -65.46 -3.66
N ARG A 5 -66.28 -65.39 -4.94
CA ARG A 5 -65.37 -64.81 -5.95
C ARG A 5 -65.29 -63.32 -5.82
N VAL A 6 -66.40 -62.64 -5.51
CA VAL A 6 -66.41 -61.18 -5.26
C VAL A 6 -65.66 -60.83 -3.99
N LEU A 7 -65.83 -61.58 -2.90
CA LEU A 7 -65.07 -61.42 -1.66
C LEU A 7 -63.57 -61.69 -1.85
N ALA A 8 -63.19 -62.67 -2.62
CA ALA A 8 -61.80 -62.99 -2.94
C ALA A 8 -61.15 -61.84 -3.77
N LEU A 9 -61.86 -61.30 -4.76
CA LEU A 9 -61.44 -60.16 -5.53
C LEU A 9 -61.25 -58.91 -4.65
N TYR A 10 -62.22 -58.64 -3.76
CA TYR A 10 -62.12 -57.50 -2.83
C TYR A 10 -60.97 -57.66 -1.85
N ALA A 11 -60.74 -58.85 -1.30
CA ALA A 11 -59.60 -59.15 -0.47
C ALA A 11 -58.24 -58.97 -1.22
N ALA A 12 -58.18 -59.41 -2.49
CA ALA A 12 -57.01 -59.21 -3.32
C ALA A 12 -56.70 -57.72 -3.58
N PHE A 13 -57.76 -56.92 -3.84
CA PHE A 13 -57.60 -55.46 -3.99
C PHE A 13 -57.15 -54.78 -2.69
N LEU A 14 -57.69 -55.18 -1.54
CA LEU A 14 -57.25 -54.64 -0.23
C LEU A 14 -55.80 -54.99 0.07
N CYS A 15 -55.40 -56.24 -0.22
CA CYS A 15 -53.98 -56.63 -0.06
C CYS A 15 -53.05 -55.86 -1.01
N ALA A 16 -53.44 -55.71 -2.28
CA ALA A 16 -52.64 -54.91 -3.24
C ALA A 16 -52.54 -53.44 -2.79
N PHE A 17 -53.63 -52.87 -2.29
CA PHE A 17 -53.65 -51.50 -1.75
C PHE A 17 -52.80 -51.35 -0.49
N ALA A 18 -52.86 -52.32 0.43
CA ALA A 18 -52.01 -52.35 1.62
C ALA A 18 -50.49 -52.45 1.24
N VAL A 19 -50.14 -53.27 0.25
CA VAL A 19 -48.75 -53.33 -0.26
C VAL A 19 -48.32 -51.99 -0.87
N LEU A 20 -49.19 -51.34 -1.63
CA LEU A 20 -48.92 -50.01 -2.18
C LEU A 20 -48.73 -48.98 -1.09
N LEU A 21 -49.59 -48.96 -0.04
CA LEU A 21 -49.41 -48.07 1.09
C LEU A 21 -48.12 -48.33 1.87
N CYS A 22 -47.80 -49.60 2.13
CA CYS A 22 -46.52 -49.95 2.77
C CYS A 22 -45.31 -49.52 1.90
N ARG A 23 -45.42 -49.69 0.60
CA ARG A 23 -44.37 -49.24 -0.33
C ARG A 23 -44.26 -47.72 -0.34
N LEU A 24 -45.36 -47.01 -0.38
CA LEU A 24 -45.39 -45.54 -0.31
C LEU A 24 -44.80 -45.04 0.99
N PHE A 25 -45.21 -45.62 2.12
CA PHE A 25 -44.68 -45.30 3.44
C PHE A 25 -43.18 -45.54 3.52
N TRP A 26 -42.68 -46.69 2.97
CA TRP A 26 -41.25 -46.97 2.92
C TRP A 26 -40.49 -45.97 2.07
N LEU A 27 -41.04 -45.61 0.90
CA LEU A 27 -40.42 -44.59 0.04
C LEU A 27 -40.35 -43.21 0.72
N CYS A 28 -41.44 -42.78 1.38
CA CYS A 28 -41.50 -41.50 2.09
C CYS A 28 -40.62 -41.49 3.34
N SER A 29 -40.43 -42.62 4.00
CA SER A 29 -39.63 -42.77 5.24
C SER A 29 -38.16 -43.03 4.95
N ASN A 30 -37.80 -43.32 3.72
CA ASN A 30 -36.41 -43.64 3.37
C ASN A 30 -35.55 -42.38 3.26
N ARG A 31 -34.66 -42.20 4.24
CA ARG A 31 -33.74 -41.05 4.32
C ARG A 31 -32.88 -40.85 3.06
N VAL A 32 -32.53 -41.92 2.34
CA VAL A 32 -31.73 -41.83 1.12
C VAL A 32 -32.51 -41.15 -0.01
N TYR A 33 -33.78 -41.48 -0.17
CA TYR A 33 -34.65 -40.85 -1.17
C TYR A 33 -35.01 -39.40 -0.77
N ALA A 34 -35.23 -39.17 0.49
CA ALA A 34 -35.47 -37.80 1.01
C ALA A 34 -34.23 -36.90 0.79
N ALA A 35 -33.03 -37.42 1.05
CA ALA A 35 -31.80 -36.68 0.80
C ALA A 35 -31.57 -36.41 -0.70
N ARG A 36 -31.86 -37.41 -1.58
CA ARG A 36 -31.78 -37.21 -3.03
C ARG A 36 -32.80 -36.21 -3.55
N ALA A 37 -34.04 -36.23 -3.05
CA ALA A 37 -35.07 -35.26 -3.40
C ALA A 37 -34.68 -33.86 -2.95
N ALA A 38 -34.16 -33.70 -1.73
CA ALA A 38 -33.63 -32.44 -1.22
C ALA A 38 -32.46 -31.96 -2.09
N ALA A 39 -31.52 -32.83 -2.47
CA ALA A 39 -30.40 -32.44 -3.33
C ALA A 39 -30.85 -32.00 -4.74
N GLN A 40 -31.91 -32.60 -5.28
CA GLN A 40 -32.48 -32.22 -6.58
C GLN A 40 -33.26 -30.90 -6.53
N SER A 41 -33.90 -30.60 -5.40
CA SER A 41 -34.66 -29.35 -5.18
C SER A 41 -33.81 -28.22 -4.62
N THR A 42 -32.51 -28.42 -4.41
CA THR A 42 -31.63 -27.42 -3.85
C THR A 42 -30.66 -26.88 -4.91
N VAL A 43 -30.60 -25.54 -5.03
CA VAL A 43 -29.62 -24.83 -5.86
C VAL A 43 -28.70 -24.06 -4.92
N ARG A 44 -27.39 -24.30 -5.04
CA ARG A 44 -26.36 -23.54 -4.32
C ARG A 44 -25.77 -22.51 -5.28
N LEU A 45 -25.90 -21.24 -4.94
CA LEU A 45 -25.33 -20.12 -5.67
C LEU A 45 -24.11 -19.64 -4.89
N ALA A 46 -22.94 -19.81 -5.47
CA ALA A 46 -21.69 -19.36 -4.85
C ALA A 46 -21.69 -17.81 -4.78
N LEU A 47 -21.41 -17.29 -3.61
CA LEU A 47 -21.03 -15.90 -3.42
C LEU A 47 -19.55 -15.71 -3.72
N PRO A 48 -19.07 -14.48 -3.92
CA PRO A 48 -17.64 -14.23 -4.06
C PRO A 48 -16.85 -14.85 -2.91
N ALA A 49 -15.65 -15.35 -3.20
CA ALA A 49 -14.79 -15.95 -2.19
C ALA A 49 -14.51 -14.95 -1.06
N ARG A 50 -14.56 -15.43 0.17
CA ARG A 50 -14.08 -14.63 1.29
C ARG A 50 -12.56 -14.58 1.23
N ARG A 51 -12.04 -13.35 1.22
CA ARG A 51 -10.60 -13.08 1.28
C ARG A 51 -10.34 -12.23 2.53
N GLY A 52 -9.31 -12.56 3.27
CA GLY A 52 -8.87 -11.79 4.43
C GLY A 52 -8.57 -10.34 4.07
N ASN A 53 -8.82 -9.43 5.00
CA ASN A 53 -8.68 -8.00 4.76
C ASN A 53 -7.33 -7.46 5.23
N PHE A 54 -6.94 -6.31 4.67
CA PHE A 54 -5.92 -5.48 5.24
C PHE A 54 -6.54 -4.52 6.26
N TYR A 55 -5.86 -4.40 7.39
CA TYR A 55 -6.26 -3.55 8.52
C TYR A 55 -5.19 -2.51 8.79
N ASP A 56 -5.59 -1.36 9.28
CA ASP A 56 -4.67 -0.35 9.78
C ASP A 56 -4.17 -0.69 11.19
N CYS A 57 -3.27 0.14 11.73
CA CYS A 57 -2.67 -0.05 13.06
C CYS A 57 -3.67 -0.07 14.23
N LYS A 58 -4.91 0.33 14.01
CA LYS A 58 -6.01 0.31 15.00
C LYS A 58 -7.10 -0.71 14.65
N GLY A 59 -6.84 -1.63 13.73
CA GLY A 59 -7.79 -2.65 13.32
C GLY A 59 -8.92 -2.15 12.41
N ARG A 60 -8.80 -0.95 11.81
CA ARG A 60 -9.79 -0.44 10.86
C ARG A 60 -9.48 -0.97 9.47
N LEU A 61 -10.52 -1.36 8.74
CA LEU A 61 -10.39 -1.88 7.38
C LEU A 61 -9.68 -0.89 6.44
N LEU A 62 -8.76 -1.41 5.64
CA LEU A 62 -8.16 -0.75 4.47
C LEU A 62 -8.71 -1.31 3.16
N THR A 63 -9.19 -2.57 3.19
CA THR A 63 -9.91 -3.23 2.08
C THR A 63 -11.26 -3.74 2.57
N GLY A 64 -12.21 -4.00 1.67
CA GLY A 64 -13.53 -4.53 2.05
C GLY A 64 -14.42 -3.53 2.80
N MET A 65 -14.18 -2.23 2.65
CA MET A 65 -14.95 -1.18 3.33
C MET A 65 -16.30 -0.95 2.69
N ASP A 66 -16.40 -1.12 1.39
CA ASP A 66 -17.60 -0.91 0.60
C ASP A 66 -18.28 -2.24 0.28
N CYS A 67 -19.53 -2.17 -0.10
CA CYS A 67 -20.33 -3.33 -0.50
C CYS A 67 -20.79 -3.17 -1.95
N ARG A 68 -20.85 -4.29 -2.66
CA ARG A 68 -21.62 -4.42 -3.88
C ARG A 68 -22.86 -5.25 -3.62
N TRP A 69 -23.87 -5.10 -4.45
CA TRP A 69 -25.13 -5.76 -4.28
C TRP A 69 -25.34 -6.87 -5.32
N LEU A 70 -25.75 -8.04 -4.86
CA LEU A 70 -26.08 -9.17 -5.72
C LEU A 70 -27.59 -9.40 -5.67
N ALA A 71 -28.26 -9.22 -6.80
CA ALA A 71 -29.69 -9.53 -6.94
C ALA A 71 -29.90 -11.01 -7.25
N LEU A 72 -30.82 -11.66 -6.53
CA LEU A 72 -31.25 -13.04 -6.82
C LEU A 72 -32.27 -13.01 -7.97
N CYS A 73 -31.86 -13.39 -9.16
CA CYS A 73 -32.71 -13.51 -10.33
C CYS A 73 -33.35 -14.88 -10.39
N LEU A 74 -34.68 -14.90 -10.42
CA LEU A 74 -35.49 -16.13 -10.51
C LEU A 74 -36.04 -16.31 -11.92
N PRO A 75 -36.13 -17.54 -12.45
CA PRO A 75 -36.77 -17.83 -13.73
C PRO A 75 -38.22 -17.32 -13.77
N GLY A 76 -38.65 -16.77 -14.91
CA GLY A 76 -40.02 -16.35 -15.13
C GLY A 76 -40.48 -15.04 -14.44
N GLN A 77 -39.60 -14.41 -13.69
CA GLN A 77 -39.97 -13.12 -13.06
C GLN A 77 -39.83 -11.96 -14.06
N GLY A 78 -40.87 -11.11 -14.13
CA GLY A 78 -40.90 -9.88 -14.94
C GLY A 78 -39.96 -8.76 -14.46
N SER A 79 -39.09 -9.05 -13.47
CA SER A 79 -38.09 -8.12 -12.91
C SER A 79 -36.89 -7.87 -13.80
N TYR A 80 -36.63 -8.71 -14.81
CA TYR A 80 -35.45 -8.60 -15.67
C TYR A 80 -35.32 -7.25 -16.36
N THR A 81 -36.43 -6.70 -16.87
CA THR A 81 -36.41 -5.38 -17.54
C THR A 81 -36.01 -4.26 -16.57
N ARG A 82 -36.48 -4.35 -15.29
CA ARG A 82 -36.12 -3.35 -14.26
C ARG A 82 -34.66 -3.50 -13.82
N LEU A 83 -34.20 -4.74 -13.67
CA LEU A 83 -32.80 -5.02 -13.32
C LEU A 83 -31.84 -4.63 -14.43
N TYR A 84 -32.26 -4.72 -15.70
CA TYR A 84 -31.44 -4.34 -16.85
C TYR A 84 -31.01 -2.87 -16.81
N THR A 85 -31.88 -1.96 -16.35
CA THR A 85 -31.58 -0.53 -16.25
C THR A 85 -30.69 -0.19 -15.05
N LEU A 86 -30.59 -1.09 -14.06
CA LEU A 86 -29.78 -0.90 -12.84
C LEU A 86 -28.45 -1.65 -12.89
N ALA A 87 -28.31 -2.60 -13.82
CA ALA A 87 -27.10 -3.38 -14.01
C ALA A 87 -26.11 -2.61 -14.90
N GLU A 88 -24.84 -2.70 -14.58
CA GLU A 88 -23.75 -2.27 -15.44
C GLU A 88 -23.66 -3.11 -16.72
N THR A 89 -22.84 -2.70 -17.67
CA THR A 89 -22.72 -3.36 -19.00
C THR A 89 -22.48 -4.89 -18.89
N ALA A 90 -21.63 -5.32 -17.97
CA ALA A 90 -21.38 -6.75 -17.72
C ALA A 90 -22.63 -7.49 -17.20
N GLY A 91 -23.36 -6.88 -16.28
CA GLY A 91 -24.62 -7.41 -15.75
C GLY A 91 -25.73 -7.43 -16.79
N GLN A 92 -25.83 -6.43 -17.66
CA GLN A 92 -26.75 -6.39 -18.78
C GLN A 92 -26.50 -7.54 -19.75
N MET A 93 -25.24 -7.79 -20.07
CA MET A 93 -24.82 -8.93 -20.89
C MET A 93 -25.20 -10.27 -20.23
N GLN A 94 -24.96 -10.41 -18.94
CA GLN A 94 -25.32 -11.61 -18.18
C GLN A 94 -26.84 -11.84 -18.16
N LEU A 95 -27.67 -10.79 -17.96
CA LEU A 95 -29.12 -10.86 -18.05
C LEU A 95 -29.59 -11.33 -19.43
N TYR A 96 -29.01 -10.77 -20.49
CA TYR A 96 -29.33 -11.18 -21.84
C TYR A 96 -28.99 -12.65 -22.11
N GLN A 97 -27.80 -13.10 -21.71
CA GLN A 97 -27.36 -14.50 -21.87
C GLN A 97 -28.25 -15.47 -21.06
N LYS A 98 -28.66 -15.07 -19.86
CA LYS A 98 -29.48 -15.88 -18.94
C LYS A 98 -30.98 -15.62 -19.04
N ARG A 99 -31.47 -14.91 -20.07
CA ARG A 99 -32.90 -14.61 -20.23
C ARG A 99 -33.84 -15.82 -20.23
N ASN A 100 -33.32 -16.98 -20.64
CA ASN A 100 -34.03 -18.26 -20.64
C ASN A 100 -33.51 -19.23 -19.58
N ALA A 101 -32.87 -18.74 -18.52
CA ALA A 101 -32.35 -19.60 -17.47
C ALA A 101 -33.49 -20.35 -16.77
N ALA A 102 -33.30 -21.67 -16.61
CA ALA A 102 -34.23 -22.54 -15.88
C ALA A 102 -33.93 -22.62 -14.38
N ARG A 103 -32.86 -21.96 -13.91
CA ARG A 103 -32.42 -21.97 -12.50
C ARG A 103 -32.12 -20.55 -12.03
N PRO A 104 -32.24 -20.28 -10.73
CA PRO A 104 -31.82 -19.02 -10.14
C PRO A 104 -30.36 -18.72 -10.41
N PHE A 105 -30.00 -17.45 -10.50
CA PHE A 105 -28.63 -16.96 -10.58
C PHE A 105 -28.49 -15.61 -9.85
N LEU A 106 -27.28 -15.24 -9.52
CA LEU A 106 -26.95 -13.93 -8.94
C LEU A 106 -26.51 -12.97 -10.03
N LEU A 107 -26.95 -11.73 -9.92
CA LEU A 107 -26.61 -10.62 -10.80
C LEU A 107 -26.01 -9.49 -9.99
N ASP A 108 -24.87 -8.96 -10.44
CA ASP A 108 -24.29 -7.76 -9.85
C ASP A 108 -25.13 -6.53 -10.24
N VAL A 109 -25.51 -5.75 -9.22
CA VAL A 109 -26.31 -4.52 -9.36
C VAL A 109 -25.70 -3.41 -8.50
N GLY A 110 -25.74 -2.18 -9.02
CA GLY A 110 -25.07 -1.05 -8.36
C GLY A 110 -25.69 -0.61 -7.02
N GLN A 111 -26.87 -1.14 -6.66
CA GLN A 111 -27.58 -0.73 -5.44
C GLN A 111 -28.53 -1.82 -4.94
N ASP A 112 -29.07 -1.64 -3.71
CA ASP A 112 -30.14 -2.50 -3.18
C ASP A 112 -31.41 -2.40 -4.05
N VAL A 113 -31.85 -3.54 -4.57
CA VAL A 113 -33.03 -3.66 -5.41
C VAL A 113 -34.23 -4.30 -4.70
N SER A 114 -34.17 -4.46 -3.39
CA SER A 114 -35.26 -5.07 -2.58
C SER A 114 -36.58 -4.34 -2.73
N VAL A 115 -36.58 -3.02 -2.91
CA VAL A 115 -37.78 -2.20 -3.20
C VAL A 115 -38.47 -2.57 -4.51
N LEU A 116 -37.82 -3.26 -5.43
CA LEU A 116 -38.40 -3.79 -6.66
C LEU A 116 -39.05 -5.19 -6.47
N GLY A 117 -39.06 -5.72 -5.25
CA GLY A 117 -39.51 -7.07 -4.96
C GLY A 117 -38.46 -8.15 -5.36
N VAL A 118 -37.24 -7.77 -5.62
CA VAL A 118 -36.14 -8.66 -5.93
C VAL A 118 -35.23 -8.75 -4.70
N ARG A 119 -34.94 -9.95 -4.23
CA ARG A 119 -34.00 -10.12 -3.11
C ARG A 119 -32.60 -9.73 -3.52
N SER A 120 -31.97 -8.88 -2.73
CA SER A 120 -30.59 -8.47 -2.90
C SER A 120 -29.75 -8.76 -1.66
N TYR A 121 -28.47 -9.00 -1.87
CA TYR A 121 -27.51 -9.37 -0.82
C TYR A 121 -26.29 -8.47 -0.94
N ALA A 122 -25.96 -7.78 0.14
CA ALA A 122 -24.72 -7.01 0.23
C ALA A 122 -23.54 -7.98 0.39
N VAL A 123 -22.54 -7.84 -0.46
CA VAL A 123 -21.27 -8.57 -0.36
C VAL A 123 -20.11 -7.58 -0.33
N PRO A 124 -19.04 -7.82 0.45
CA PRO A 124 -17.91 -6.91 0.49
C PRO A 124 -17.29 -6.72 -0.91
N ARG A 125 -17.00 -5.47 -1.25
CA ARG A 125 -16.20 -5.08 -2.40
C ARG A 125 -14.76 -4.89 -1.94
N ARG A 126 -13.80 -5.54 -2.60
CA ARG A 126 -12.40 -5.55 -2.17
C ARG A 126 -11.82 -4.15 -2.12
N TYR A 127 -11.99 -3.40 -3.21
CA TYR A 127 -11.58 -2.01 -3.33
C TYR A 127 -12.82 -1.14 -3.49
N GLY A 128 -12.84 0.02 -2.85
CA GLY A 128 -13.92 0.98 -2.97
C GLY A 128 -13.62 2.02 -4.05
N ASP A 129 -14.50 3.02 -4.17
CA ASP A 129 -14.35 4.10 -5.15
C ASP A 129 -13.13 5.01 -4.87
N ALA A 130 -12.60 4.98 -3.66
CA ALA A 130 -11.39 5.71 -3.26
C ALA A 130 -10.40 4.75 -2.55
N PRO A 131 -9.74 3.87 -3.30
CA PRO A 131 -8.80 2.91 -2.74
C PRO A 131 -7.60 3.64 -2.11
N LEU A 132 -7.23 3.23 -0.89
CA LEU A 132 -6.08 3.79 -0.18
C LEU A 132 -4.85 2.93 -0.40
N ALA A 133 -3.67 3.56 -0.49
CA ALA A 133 -2.38 2.90 -0.63
C ALA A 133 -2.33 1.86 -1.77
N ALA A 134 -3.00 2.11 -2.90
CA ALA A 134 -3.16 1.15 -3.99
C ALA A 134 -1.81 0.56 -4.47
N ALA A 135 -0.78 1.38 -4.66
CA ALA A 135 0.54 0.92 -5.07
C ALA A 135 1.25 0.03 -4.04
N LEU A 136 0.86 0.12 -2.76
CA LEU A 136 1.39 -0.70 -1.67
C LEU A 136 0.58 -1.98 -1.50
N LEU A 137 -0.75 -1.86 -1.42
CA LEU A 137 -1.65 -3.01 -1.27
C LEU A 137 -1.60 -3.89 -2.52
N GLY A 138 -1.56 -3.30 -3.70
CA GLY A 138 -1.57 -4.03 -4.96
C GLY A 138 -2.99 -4.29 -5.48
N TYR A 139 -3.13 -5.32 -6.31
CA TYR A 139 -4.38 -5.65 -6.97
C TYR A 139 -4.51 -7.16 -7.23
N LEU A 140 -5.73 -7.57 -7.56
CA LEU A 140 -6.09 -8.95 -7.88
C LEU A 140 -6.27 -9.13 -9.38
N ASP A 141 -6.08 -10.36 -9.87
CA ASP A 141 -6.54 -10.78 -11.19
C ASP A 141 -8.07 -11.06 -11.20
N ARG A 142 -8.58 -11.48 -12.35
CA ARG A 142 -10.01 -11.81 -12.51
C ARG A 142 -10.42 -13.05 -11.72
N GLU A 143 -9.50 -13.91 -11.42
CA GLU A 143 -9.67 -15.13 -10.65
C GLU A 143 -9.63 -14.87 -9.13
N GLY A 144 -9.22 -13.66 -8.71
CA GLY A 144 -9.13 -13.22 -7.33
C GLY A 144 -7.79 -13.53 -6.66
N HIS A 145 -6.74 -13.83 -7.45
CA HIS A 145 -5.38 -14.01 -6.95
C HIS A 145 -4.61 -12.69 -6.90
N GLY A 146 -3.77 -12.53 -5.89
CA GLY A 146 -2.92 -11.36 -5.74
C GLY A 146 -1.80 -11.32 -6.79
N VAL A 147 -1.72 -10.22 -7.56
CA VAL A 147 -0.75 -10.05 -8.65
C VAL A 147 0.42 -9.16 -8.24
N ALA A 148 0.17 -8.15 -7.43
CA ALA A 148 1.20 -7.19 -7.02
C ALA A 148 1.06 -6.78 -5.56
N GLY A 149 2.10 -6.14 -5.02
CA GLY A 149 2.09 -5.56 -3.69
C GLY A 149 1.87 -6.58 -2.56
N LEU A 150 1.19 -6.15 -1.52
CA LEU A 150 0.84 -7.00 -0.38
C LEU A 150 -0.21 -8.07 -0.74
N GLU A 151 -1.08 -7.80 -1.73
CA GLU A 151 -2.03 -8.81 -2.24
C GLU A 151 -1.29 -10.04 -2.76
N ALA A 152 -0.22 -9.85 -3.54
CA ALA A 152 0.60 -10.95 -4.03
C ALA A 152 1.42 -11.62 -2.92
N ALA A 153 2.00 -10.81 -2.02
CA ALA A 153 2.86 -11.32 -0.95
C ALA A 153 2.10 -12.18 0.06
N PHE A 154 0.82 -11.90 0.30
CA PHE A 154 -0.04 -12.62 1.24
C PHE A 154 -1.15 -13.42 0.55
N ASP A 155 -1.03 -13.70 -0.75
CA ASP A 155 -2.12 -14.31 -1.52
C ASP A 155 -2.66 -15.59 -0.88
N ALA A 156 -1.77 -16.52 -0.53
CA ALA A 156 -2.15 -17.80 0.06
C ALA A 156 -2.85 -17.64 1.43
N GLN A 157 -2.37 -16.71 2.28
CA GLN A 157 -2.94 -16.45 3.59
C GLN A 157 -4.29 -15.75 3.49
N LEU A 158 -4.39 -14.74 2.63
CA LEU A 158 -5.62 -13.97 2.41
C LEU A 158 -6.72 -14.81 1.76
N SER A 159 -6.37 -15.70 0.82
CA SER A 159 -7.33 -16.57 0.14
C SER A 159 -7.81 -17.74 1.02
N GLY A 160 -6.98 -18.17 1.97
CA GLY A 160 -7.25 -19.35 2.78
C GLY A 160 -7.49 -20.60 1.93
N SER A 161 -8.56 -21.34 2.20
CA SER A 161 -8.96 -22.53 1.44
C SER A 161 -9.67 -22.19 0.12
N GLY A 162 -9.93 -20.91 -0.18
CA GLY A 162 -10.76 -20.49 -1.31
C GLY A 162 -12.25 -20.88 -1.18
N ALA A 163 -12.68 -21.28 0.00
CA ALA A 163 -14.07 -21.66 0.22
C ALA A 163 -15.02 -20.46 0.05
N HIS A 164 -16.15 -20.70 -0.59
CA HIS A 164 -17.15 -19.68 -0.90
C HIS A 164 -18.38 -19.85 -0.02
N ASP A 165 -18.87 -18.75 0.51
CA ASP A 165 -20.24 -18.70 1.03
C ASP A 165 -21.20 -19.07 -0.09
N ALA A 166 -22.30 -19.70 0.23
CA ALA A 166 -23.31 -20.06 -0.75
C ALA A 166 -24.71 -19.63 -0.29
N LEU A 167 -25.46 -19.09 -1.23
CA LEU A 167 -26.90 -18.91 -1.06
C LEU A 167 -27.59 -20.20 -1.48
N VAL A 168 -28.24 -20.86 -0.54
CA VAL A 168 -28.93 -22.12 -0.74
C VAL A 168 -30.41 -21.83 -0.96
N CYS A 169 -30.90 -22.11 -2.18
CA CYS A 169 -32.27 -21.89 -2.59
C CYS A 169 -32.99 -23.23 -2.75
N THR A 170 -34.15 -23.40 -2.14
CA THR A 170 -35.05 -24.53 -2.43
C THR A 170 -35.96 -24.17 -3.59
N VAL A 171 -35.86 -24.95 -4.68
CA VAL A 171 -36.58 -24.63 -5.93
C VAL A 171 -37.53 -25.75 -6.34
N THR A 172 -38.58 -25.35 -7.06
CA THR A 172 -39.51 -26.28 -7.74
C THR A 172 -38.84 -26.89 -8.99
N ALA A 173 -39.50 -27.83 -9.61
CA ALA A 173 -39.06 -28.42 -10.89
C ALA A 173 -38.95 -27.34 -12.01
N GLN A 174 -39.66 -26.25 -11.92
CA GLN A 174 -39.62 -25.10 -12.84
C GLN A 174 -38.52 -24.08 -12.49
N GLY A 175 -37.71 -24.33 -11.47
CA GLY A 175 -36.63 -23.45 -11.05
C GLY A 175 -37.05 -22.22 -10.26
N THR A 176 -38.35 -22.09 -9.91
CA THR A 176 -38.85 -21.01 -9.02
C THR A 176 -38.60 -21.39 -7.55
N LEU A 177 -38.53 -20.40 -6.67
CA LEU A 177 -38.45 -20.70 -5.23
C LEU A 177 -39.69 -21.47 -4.77
N GLN A 178 -39.49 -22.50 -3.96
CA GLN A 178 -40.60 -23.23 -3.34
C GLN A 178 -41.35 -22.30 -2.39
N ALA A 179 -42.69 -22.29 -2.48
CA ALA A 179 -43.52 -21.45 -1.63
C ALA A 179 -43.27 -21.73 -0.13
N GLY A 180 -43.12 -20.66 0.65
CA GLY A 180 -42.84 -20.74 2.08
C GLY A 180 -41.40 -21.04 2.45
N THR A 181 -40.46 -21.11 1.47
CA THR A 181 -39.03 -21.23 1.75
C THR A 181 -38.29 -19.93 1.45
N GLU A 182 -37.32 -19.62 2.31
CA GLU A 182 -36.41 -18.50 2.14
C GLU A 182 -35.01 -19.02 1.74
N PRO A 183 -34.29 -18.30 0.87
CA PRO A 183 -32.89 -18.60 0.63
C PRO A 183 -32.08 -18.49 1.92
N ILE A 184 -31.23 -19.48 2.19
CA ILE A 184 -30.41 -19.56 3.40
C ILE A 184 -28.96 -19.32 3.03
N LEU A 185 -28.32 -18.36 3.73
CA LEU A 185 -26.87 -18.18 3.62
C LEU A 185 -26.17 -19.34 4.33
N SER A 186 -25.39 -20.11 3.58
CA SER A 186 -24.53 -21.17 4.10
C SER A 186 -23.10 -20.63 4.15
N PRO A 187 -22.63 -20.21 5.30
CA PRO A 187 -21.27 -19.71 5.44
C PRO A 187 -20.26 -20.84 5.22
N ALA A 188 -19.13 -20.50 4.64
CA ALA A 188 -17.97 -21.37 4.52
C ALA A 188 -16.87 -20.87 5.43
N ASP A 189 -16.19 -21.78 6.11
CA ASP A 189 -14.95 -21.45 6.79
C ASP A 189 -13.81 -21.47 5.76
N SER A 190 -13.35 -20.29 5.39
CA SER A 190 -12.25 -20.14 4.45
C SER A 190 -10.88 -20.30 5.13
N GLY A 191 -10.79 -20.17 6.46
CA GLY A 191 -9.51 -20.05 7.16
C GLY A 191 -8.66 -18.88 6.66
N ALA A 192 -9.31 -17.86 6.08
CA ALA A 192 -8.63 -16.68 5.59
C ALA A 192 -7.98 -15.89 6.74
N VAL A 193 -6.81 -15.33 6.48
CA VAL A 193 -6.00 -14.59 7.45
C VAL A 193 -6.04 -13.12 7.08
N GLY A 194 -6.39 -12.26 8.03
CA GLY A 194 -6.27 -10.81 7.89
C GLY A 194 -4.83 -10.34 8.12
N VAL A 195 -4.47 -9.20 7.57
CA VAL A 195 -3.12 -8.62 7.71
C VAL A 195 -3.23 -7.21 8.29
N GLN A 196 -2.67 -7.02 9.48
CA GLN A 196 -2.61 -5.72 10.12
C GLN A 196 -1.31 -4.99 9.76
N LEU A 197 -1.46 -3.79 9.21
CA LEU A 197 -0.37 -2.92 8.81
C LEU A 197 -0.11 -1.86 9.89
N THR A 198 1.08 -1.27 9.85
CA THR A 198 1.41 -0.12 10.69
C THR A 198 0.82 1.19 10.17
N LEU A 199 0.23 1.20 8.98
CA LEU A 199 -0.46 2.35 8.41
C LEU A 199 -1.57 2.85 9.35
N SER A 200 -1.78 4.15 9.37
CA SER A 200 -2.96 4.76 9.99
C SER A 200 -3.90 5.23 8.89
N ARG A 201 -5.10 4.65 8.80
CA ARG A 201 -6.08 4.98 7.75
C ARG A 201 -6.37 6.49 7.62
N PRO A 202 -6.63 7.25 8.71
CA PRO A 202 -6.83 8.70 8.59
C PRO A 202 -5.57 9.43 8.13
N ILE A 203 -4.38 9.05 8.60
CA ILE A 203 -3.12 9.64 8.17
C ILE A 203 -2.86 9.34 6.69
N GLN A 204 -3.02 8.08 6.25
CA GLN A 204 -2.86 7.69 4.85
C GLN A 204 -3.76 8.53 3.94
N ARG A 205 -5.06 8.63 4.27
CA ARG A 205 -6.04 9.40 3.50
C ARG A 205 -5.67 10.89 3.42
N ALA A 206 -5.29 11.48 4.55
CA ALA A 206 -4.92 12.89 4.60
C ALA A 206 -3.65 13.20 3.81
N VAL A 207 -2.64 12.32 3.91
CA VAL A 207 -1.38 12.46 3.17
C VAL A 207 -1.58 12.24 1.67
N GLU A 208 -2.40 11.27 1.25
CA GLU A 208 -2.76 11.08 -0.17
C GLU A 208 -3.46 12.30 -0.74
N ALA A 209 -4.43 12.85 -0.02
CA ALA A 209 -5.14 14.05 -0.45
C ALA A 209 -4.19 15.25 -0.59
N ALA A 210 -3.31 15.49 0.39
CA ALA A 210 -2.33 16.57 0.35
C ALA A 210 -1.31 16.38 -0.79
N ALA A 211 -0.82 15.17 -0.98
CA ALA A 211 0.12 14.83 -2.05
C ALA A 211 -0.49 15.02 -3.43
N SER A 212 -1.71 14.49 -3.66
CA SER A 212 -2.40 14.59 -4.95
C SER A 212 -2.74 16.02 -5.37
N GLN A 213 -2.89 16.93 -4.40
CA GLN A 213 -3.13 18.35 -4.67
C GLN A 213 -1.86 19.12 -5.00
N THR A 214 -0.69 18.61 -4.62
CA THR A 214 0.57 19.36 -4.65
C THR A 214 1.64 18.75 -5.55
N MET A 215 1.48 17.51 -6.00
CA MET A 215 2.42 16.87 -6.93
C MET A 215 1.73 15.89 -7.87
N GLU A 216 2.26 15.76 -9.09
CA GLU A 216 1.75 14.85 -10.12
C GLU A 216 2.40 13.46 -10.02
N THR A 217 3.72 13.43 -9.85
CA THR A 217 4.51 12.19 -9.88
C THR A 217 5.49 12.17 -8.71
N GLY A 218 5.47 11.10 -7.94
CA GLY A 218 6.38 10.99 -6.81
C GLY A 218 5.85 10.10 -5.70
N CYS A 219 6.43 10.23 -4.52
CA CYS A 219 5.93 9.53 -3.33
C CYS A 219 6.10 10.35 -2.06
N VAL A 220 5.27 10.01 -1.07
CA VAL A 220 5.39 10.50 0.31
C VAL A 220 5.44 9.30 1.24
N VAL A 221 6.45 9.27 2.12
CA VAL A 221 6.56 8.28 3.20
C VAL A 221 6.52 9.01 4.53
N VAL A 222 5.66 8.58 5.44
CA VAL A 222 5.55 9.10 6.81
C VAL A 222 5.84 8.00 7.80
N LEU A 223 6.86 8.20 8.63
CA LEU A 223 7.17 7.31 9.76
C LEU A 223 6.80 7.96 11.08
N ASP A 224 6.35 7.16 12.03
CA ASP A 224 6.38 7.51 13.44
C ASP A 224 7.85 7.53 13.91
N THR A 225 8.33 8.68 14.37
CA THR A 225 9.75 8.85 14.66
C THR A 225 10.25 7.96 15.81
N ALA A 226 9.43 7.71 16.80
CA ALA A 226 9.81 6.91 17.97
C ALA A 226 9.96 5.42 17.63
N THR A 227 9.10 4.91 16.76
CA THR A 227 8.98 3.49 16.46
C THR A 227 9.46 3.10 15.06
N ALA A 228 9.67 4.05 14.14
CA ALA A 228 9.89 3.84 12.71
C ALA A 228 8.77 3.03 12.00
N LYS A 229 7.57 2.95 12.59
CA LYS A 229 6.40 2.38 11.95
C LYS A 229 5.93 3.28 10.81
N VAL A 230 5.66 2.70 9.64
CA VAL A 230 5.15 3.44 8.48
C VAL A 230 3.69 3.81 8.74
N ARG A 231 3.38 5.11 8.86
CA ARG A 231 2.03 5.62 9.09
C ARG A 231 1.30 5.98 7.81
N ALA A 232 2.07 6.36 6.77
CA ALA A 232 1.56 6.54 5.42
C ALA A 232 2.63 6.19 4.39
N CYS A 233 2.19 5.64 3.26
CA CYS A 233 3.01 5.30 2.10
C CYS A 233 2.21 5.61 0.83
N VAL A 234 2.50 6.73 0.20
CA VAL A 234 1.79 7.25 -0.97
C VAL A 234 2.69 7.16 -2.19
N SER A 235 2.17 6.71 -3.32
CA SER A 235 2.83 6.71 -4.62
C SER A 235 1.90 7.31 -5.66
N LEU A 236 2.36 8.30 -6.41
CA LEU A 236 1.59 9.02 -7.42
C LEU A 236 2.26 8.92 -8.81
N PRO A 237 1.46 8.93 -9.89
CA PRO A 237 0.00 8.88 -9.87
C PRO A 237 -0.52 7.57 -9.29
N GLY A 238 -1.73 7.62 -8.72
CA GLY A 238 -2.45 6.43 -8.28
C GLY A 238 -3.08 5.67 -9.44
N PHE A 239 -3.65 4.51 -9.17
CA PHE A 239 -4.39 3.70 -10.14
C PHE A 239 -5.62 3.07 -9.48
N ASP A 240 -6.58 2.65 -10.30
CA ASP A 240 -7.72 1.87 -9.84
C ASP A 240 -7.36 0.38 -9.82
N PRO A 241 -7.34 -0.27 -8.64
CA PRO A 241 -7.06 -1.71 -8.54
C PRO A 241 -8.13 -2.61 -9.20
N GLU A 242 -9.30 -2.09 -9.51
CA GLU A 242 -10.37 -2.81 -10.21
C GLU A 242 -10.30 -2.63 -11.73
N ASP A 243 -9.61 -1.59 -12.23
CA ASP A 243 -9.35 -1.37 -13.68
C ASP A 243 -7.87 -1.11 -13.94
N VAL A 244 -7.04 -2.09 -13.65
CA VAL A 244 -5.58 -2.02 -13.88
C VAL A 244 -5.24 -1.88 -15.36
N ALA A 245 -6.10 -2.39 -16.25
CA ALA A 245 -5.87 -2.33 -17.68
C ALA A 245 -5.74 -0.88 -18.19
N ALA A 246 -6.54 0.03 -17.66
CA ALA A 246 -6.46 1.47 -17.98
C ALA A 246 -5.13 2.11 -17.57
N SER A 247 -4.39 1.49 -16.66
CA SER A 247 -3.13 2.00 -16.09
C SER A 247 -1.87 1.41 -16.72
N LEU A 248 -1.98 0.34 -17.54
CA LEU A 248 -0.81 -0.36 -18.09
C LEU A 248 0.03 0.53 -19.00
N ASP A 249 -0.61 1.28 -19.89
CA ASP A 249 0.03 2.18 -20.85
C ASP A 249 -0.10 3.67 -20.45
N ALA A 250 -0.58 3.93 -19.22
CA ALA A 250 -0.75 5.28 -18.73
C ALA A 250 0.61 5.97 -18.49
N PRO A 251 0.72 7.27 -18.75
CA PRO A 251 1.95 8.02 -18.52
C PRO A 251 2.35 8.00 -17.04
N ASN A 252 3.64 8.18 -16.79
CA ASN A 252 4.21 8.25 -15.43
C ASN A 252 4.06 6.97 -14.60
N SER A 253 3.83 5.80 -15.23
CA SER A 253 3.85 4.46 -14.60
C SER A 253 3.09 4.39 -13.27
N PRO A 254 1.74 4.47 -13.27
CA PRO A 254 0.93 4.45 -12.03
C PRO A 254 1.12 3.20 -11.18
N LEU A 255 1.41 2.05 -11.81
CA LEU A 255 1.58 0.77 -11.12
C LEU A 255 2.90 0.67 -10.35
N LEU A 256 3.84 1.62 -10.56
CA LEU A 256 5.13 1.62 -9.87
C LEU A 256 4.97 2.05 -8.42
N ASN A 257 5.37 1.20 -7.46
CA ASN A 257 5.53 1.64 -6.09
C ASN A 257 6.85 2.42 -5.92
N ARG A 258 6.75 3.74 -5.95
CA ARG A 258 7.89 4.64 -5.88
C ARG A 258 8.61 4.61 -4.54
N ALA A 259 7.91 4.32 -3.47
CA ALA A 259 8.53 4.22 -2.15
C ALA A 259 9.52 3.05 -2.05
N PHE A 260 9.36 2.03 -2.91
CA PHE A 260 10.18 0.82 -2.94
C PHE A 260 11.25 0.83 -4.02
N SER A 261 11.20 1.77 -4.94
CA SER A 261 12.12 1.90 -6.07
C SER A 261 13.32 2.77 -5.70
N ALA A 262 14.46 2.51 -6.34
CA ALA A 262 15.71 3.22 -6.07
C ALA A 262 15.89 4.41 -7.01
N TYR A 263 16.30 5.54 -6.45
CA TYR A 263 16.48 6.82 -7.15
C TYR A 263 17.81 7.47 -6.81
N ALA A 264 18.30 8.33 -7.72
CA ALA A 264 19.42 9.22 -7.42
C ALA A 264 19.07 10.15 -6.26
N VAL A 265 19.98 10.25 -5.29
CA VAL A 265 19.71 10.80 -3.94
C VAL A 265 19.90 12.32 -3.87
N GLY A 266 21.02 12.80 -4.41
CA GLY A 266 21.39 14.21 -4.32
C GLY A 266 21.67 14.70 -2.89
N SER A 267 21.42 15.98 -2.66
CA SER A 267 21.83 16.68 -1.44
C SER A 267 21.13 16.21 -0.15
N VAL A 268 20.11 15.34 -0.21
CA VAL A 268 19.55 14.70 1.01
C VAL A 268 20.52 13.67 1.62
N PHE A 269 21.61 13.35 0.93
CA PHE A 269 22.71 12.55 1.47
C PHE A 269 23.67 13.34 2.39
N LYS A 270 23.75 14.66 2.28
CA LYS A 270 24.68 15.51 3.07
C LYS A 270 24.56 15.35 4.60
N PRO A 271 23.39 15.09 5.18
CA PRO A 271 23.29 14.76 6.61
C PRO A 271 24.11 13.53 7.03
N VAL A 272 24.35 12.56 6.11
CA VAL A 272 25.21 11.39 6.38
C VAL A 272 26.67 11.83 6.60
N LEU A 273 27.19 12.73 5.75
CA LEU A 273 28.53 13.27 5.91
C LEU A 273 28.62 14.16 7.17
N ALA A 274 27.58 14.93 7.43
CA ALA A 274 27.50 15.76 8.63
C ALA A 274 27.55 14.91 9.90
N ALA A 275 26.81 13.78 9.93
CA ALA A 275 26.86 12.82 11.04
C ALA A 275 28.26 12.23 11.20
N ALA A 276 28.89 11.79 10.09
CA ALA A 276 30.27 11.26 10.12
C ALA A 276 31.27 12.30 10.62
N ALA A 277 31.13 13.57 10.23
CA ALA A 277 32.01 14.65 10.67
C ALA A 277 31.85 14.96 12.17
N LEU A 278 30.61 14.99 12.67
CA LEU A 278 30.35 15.20 14.09
C LEU A 278 30.93 14.06 14.94
N GLU A 279 30.79 12.80 14.49
CA GLU A 279 31.41 11.64 15.15
C GLU A 279 32.95 11.68 15.12
N ALA A 280 33.53 12.23 14.04
CA ALA A 280 34.97 12.36 13.89
C ALA A 280 35.58 13.62 14.57
N GLY A 281 34.76 14.44 15.25
CA GLY A 281 35.23 15.67 15.89
C GLY A 281 35.54 16.83 14.92
N LEU A 282 35.05 16.75 13.67
CA LEU A 282 35.27 17.75 12.61
C LEU A 282 34.18 18.84 12.55
N ALA A 283 33.45 19.06 13.63
CA ALA A 283 32.40 20.08 13.71
C ALA A 283 32.92 21.50 13.40
N GLY A 284 34.19 21.79 13.73
CA GLY A 284 34.85 23.07 13.50
C GLY A 284 35.40 23.27 12.09
N PHE A 285 35.23 22.33 11.16
CA PHE A 285 35.72 22.47 9.78
C PHE A 285 35.07 23.65 9.07
N VAL A 286 35.87 24.47 8.42
CA VAL A 286 35.47 25.66 7.67
C VAL A 286 36.04 25.59 6.25
N TYR A 287 35.30 26.08 5.28
CA TYR A 287 35.72 26.14 3.87
C TYR A 287 35.28 27.46 3.26
N ASP A 288 36.19 28.10 2.52
CA ASP A 288 35.90 29.26 1.69
C ASP A 288 35.44 28.80 0.30
N CYS A 289 34.14 28.94 0.03
CA CYS A 289 33.51 28.41 -1.17
C CYS A 289 33.39 29.46 -2.27
N PRO A 290 34.17 29.35 -3.35
CA PRO A 290 34.08 30.26 -4.50
C PRO A 290 32.93 29.93 -5.47
N GLY A 291 31.98 29.08 -5.09
CA GLY A 291 30.88 28.56 -5.94
C GLY A 291 31.22 27.25 -6.65
N TYR A 292 32.43 26.76 -6.50
CA TYR A 292 32.88 25.49 -7.06
C TYR A 292 33.97 24.86 -6.19
N CYS A 293 34.27 23.59 -6.46
CA CYS A 293 35.41 22.89 -5.89
C CYS A 293 36.15 22.15 -7.02
N MET A 294 37.46 22.31 -7.06
CA MET A 294 38.30 21.60 -8.00
C MET A 294 38.88 20.34 -7.34
N VAL A 295 38.76 19.19 -7.99
CA VAL A 295 39.34 17.90 -7.58
C VAL A 295 40.02 17.27 -8.79
N ASP A 296 41.33 17.14 -8.74
CA ASP A 296 42.17 16.53 -9.79
C ASP A 296 41.85 17.03 -11.23
N GLY A 297 41.72 18.35 -11.38
CA GLY A 297 41.40 18.98 -12.65
C GLY A 297 39.89 19.03 -13.01
N GLN A 298 39.03 18.30 -12.30
CA GLN A 298 37.59 18.33 -12.48
C GLN A 298 36.93 19.45 -11.63
N VAL A 299 35.98 20.18 -12.22
CA VAL A 299 35.25 21.27 -11.55
C VAL A 299 33.87 20.79 -11.11
N PHE A 300 33.63 20.79 -9.81
CA PHE A 300 32.33 20.50 -9.19
C PHE A 300 31.66 21.80 -8.73
N ARG A 301 30.55 22.17 -9.32
CA ARG A 301 29.87 23.44 -9.05
C ARG A 301 28.84 23.32 -7.93
N CYS A 302 28.67 24.35 -7.13
CA CYS A 302 27.48 24.53 -6.32
C CYS A 302 26.28 24.87 -7.22
N ALA A 303 25.06 24.77 -6.70
CA ALA A 303 23.85 25.13 -7.44
C ALA A 303 23.95 26.57 -7.98
N GLY A 304 23.73 26.74 -9.29
CA GLY A 304 23.89 28.02 -9.96
C GLY A 304 25.33 28.61 -9.99
N GLY A 305 26.35 27.87 -9.51
CA GLY A 305 27.74 28.35 -9.46
C GLY A 305 27.96 29.52 -8.48
N VAL A 306 27.02 29.79 -7.57
CA VAL A 306 27.04 30.95 -6.66
C VAL A 306 28.10 30.74 -5.57
N PRO A 307 29.02 31.72 -5.36
CA PRO A 307 29.94 31.70 -4.23
C PRO A 307 29.20 31.76 -2.89
N HIS A 308 29.61 30.90 -1.95
CA HIS A 308 29.03 30.90 -0.61
C HIS A 308 29.90 31.64 0.43
N GLY A 309 31.15 31.98 0.06
CA GLY A 309 32.16 32.53 0.95
C GLY A 309 32.56 31.53 2.04
N GLN A 310 32.98 32.05 3.18
CA GLN A 310 33.34 31.25 4.33
C GLN A 310 32.12 30.53 4.91
N VAL A 311 32.11 29.22 4.90
CA VAL A 311 31.03 28.39 5.44
C VAL A 311 31.57 27.37 6.43
N ASN A 312 30.85 27.22 7.55
CA ASN A 312 30.97 26.12 8.49
C ASN A 312 29.88 25.05 8.21
N LEU A 313 29.79 24.03 9.03
CA LEU A 313 28.81 22.95 8.85
C LEU A 313 27.34 23.45 8.79
N THR A 314 26.99 24.44 9.63
CA THR A 314 25.65 25.07 9.63
C THR A 314 25.37 25.75 8.28
N GLY A 315 26.22 26.68 7.87
CA GLY A 315 26.05 27.41 6.62
C GLY A 315 26.12 26.49 5.39
N ALA A 316 26.93 25.43 5.44
CA ALA A 316 27.03 24.47 4.37
C ALA A 316 25.75 23.61 4.20
N LEU A 317 25.08 23.24 5.29
CA LEU A 317 23.77 22.58 5.23
C LEU A 317 22.66 23.54 4.77
N GLN A 318 22.63 24.78 5.31
CA GLN A 318 21.66 25.82 4.95
C GLN A 318 21.71 26.17 3.45
N LYS A 319 22.93 26.38 2.93
CA LYS A 319 23.19 26.75 1.53
C LYS A 319 23.34 25.55 0.61
N SER A 320 23.28 24.33 1.14
CA SER A 320 23.54 23.08 0.41
C SER A 320 24.87 23.07 -0.37
N CYS A 321 25.96 23.55 0.23
CA CYS A 321 27.24 23.79 -0.39
C CYS A 321 27.96 22.49 -0.81
N ASN A 322 28.07 22.20 -2.12
CA ASN A 322 28.77 21.03 -2.63
C ASN A 322 30.27 21.06 -2.30
N GLY A 323 30.92 22.22 -2.50
CA GLY A 323 32.36 22.38 -2.26
C GLY A 323 32.76 22.07 -0.83
N TYR A 324 31.98 22.54 0.16
CA TYR A 324 32.19 22.20 1.57
C TYR A 324 32.15 20.69 1.80
N PHE A 325 31.11 20.00 1.33
CA PHE A 325 30.94 18.57 1.59
C PHE A 325 31.97 17.71 0.84
N ILE A 326 32.44 18.13 -0.35
CA ILE A 326 33.54 17.48 -1.03
C ILE A 326 34.83 17.60 -0.19
N ARG A 327 35.17 18.79 0.32
CA ARG A 327 36.35 19.00 1.14
C ARG A 327 36.27 18.32 2.49
N LEU A 328 35.12 18.35 3.15
CA LEU A 328 34.85 17.61 4.38
C LEU A 328 35.01 16.11 4.17
N GLY A 329 34.42 15.59 3.08
CA GLY A 329 34.58 14.18 2.71
C GLY A 329 36.03 13.76 2.53
N ARG A 330 36.86 14.60 1.92
CA ARG A 330 38.31 14.33 1.79
C ARG A 330 39.04 14.27 3.15
N GLN A 331 38.58 14.99 4.18
CA GLN A 331 39.12 14.85 5.53
C GLN A 331 38.70 13.54 6.20
N LEU A 332 37.43 13.10 5.95
CA LEU A 332 36.89 11.87 6.49
C LEU A 332 37.47 10.60 5.81
N GLY A 333 37.68 10.68 4.50
CA GLY A 333 38.00 9.53 3.68
C GLY A 333 36.79 8.68 3.26
N PRO A 334 36.90 7.95 2.12
CA PRO A 334 35.80 7.23 1.50
C PRO A 334 35.24 6.12 2.38
N ARG A 335 36.08 5.39 3.07
CA ARG A 335 35.69 4.29 3.95
C ARG A 335 34.76 4.77 5.08
N GLN A 336 35.11 5.85 5.78
CA GLN A 336 34.35 6.34 6.91
C GLN A 336 32.95 6.85 6.49
N VAL A 337 32.87 7.55 5.35
CA VAL A 337 31.59 8.04 4.81
C VAL A 337 30.72 6.86 4.36
N ARG A 338 31.30 5.87 3.66
CA ARG A 338 30.59 4.66 3.21
C ARG A 338 30.08 3.84 4.39
N GLU A 339 30.90 3.63 5.43
CA GLU A 339 30.48 2.93 6.65
C GLU A 339 29.33 3.64 7.36
N MET A 340 29.35 4.99 7.46
CA MET A 340 28.26 5.76 8.04
C MET A 340 26.97 5.59 7.21
N ALA A 341 27.07 5.65 5.88
CA ALA A 341 25.92 5.41 5.00
C ALA A 341 25.34 4.00 5.20
N ALA A 342 26.19 2.95 5.23
CA ALA A 342 25.75 1.57 5.47
C ALA A 342 25.09 1.39 6.84
N ARG A 343 25.63 2.01 7.90
CA ARG A 343 25.02 2.01 9.25
C ARG A 343 23.65 2.66 9.28
N LEU A 344 23.43 3.68 8.43
CA LEU A 344 22.17 4.41 8.27
C LEU A 344 21.21 3.75 7.26
N GLY A 345 21.51 2.53 6.77
CA GLY A 345 20.60 1.68 6.00
C GLY A 345 20.75 1.74 4.48
N PHE A 346 21.74 2.46 3.93
CA PHE A 346 21.97 2.48 2.49
C PHE A 346 22.57 1.17 1.97
N GLY A 347 22.27 0.83 0.72
CA GLY A 347 22.82 -0.32 0.01
C GLY A 347 22.23 -1.68 0.45
N LYS A 348 21.10 -1.68 1.17
CA LYS A 348 20.47 -2.90 1.65
C LYS A 348 18.96 -2.87 1.42
N ALA A 349 18.41 -3.89 0.75
CA ALA A 349 16.97 -4.05 0.62
C ALA A 349 16.30 -4.19 1.99
N LEU A 350 15.16 -3.55 2.17
CA LEU A 350 14.29 -3.75 3.32
C LEU A 350 13.34 -4.90 3.00
N SER A 351 13.42 -5.97 3.78
CA SER A 351 12.47 -7.08 3.70
C SER A 351 11.24 -6.70 4.52
N LEU A 352 10.12 -6.49 3.84
CA LEU A 352 8.84 -6.16 4.46
C LEU A 352 8.07 -7.42 4.83
N THR A 353 8.13 -8.42 3.95
CA THR A 353 7.68 -9.79 4.11
C THR A 353 8.27 -10.60 2.94
N ASP A 354 8.45 -11.91 3.10
CA ASP A 354 8.87 -12.76 1.99
C ASP A 354 7.65 -13.07 1.08
N PRO A 355 7.67 -12.76 -0.23
CA PRO A 355 8.81 -12.27 -1.02
C PRO A 355 8.91 -10.73 -1.17
N LEU A 356 8.08 -9.91 -0.52
CA LEU A 356 8.03 -8.46 -0.74
C LEU A 356 9.21 -7.74 -0.09
N CYS A 357 10.08 -7.17 -0.90
CA CYS A 357 11.19 -6.33 -0.46
C CYS A 357 11.29 -5.06 -1.32
N THR A 358 11.95 -4.04 -0.78
CA THR A 358 12.33 -2.86 -1.55
C THR A 358 13.53 -3.16 -2.45
N ALA A 359 13.82 -2.28 -3.42
CA ALA A 359 15.13 -2.26 -4.06
C ALA A 359 16.23 -2.04 -3.00
N ALA A 360 17.42 -2.65 -3.23
CA ALA A 360 18.57 -2.47 -2.34
C ALA A 360 19.17 -1.06 -2.43
N GLY A 361 18.86 -0.32 -3.51
CA GLY A 361 19.63 0.85 -3.87
C GLY A 361 21.04 0.47 -4.32
N GLN A 362 21.92 1.46 -4.42
CA GLN A 362 23.31 1.24 -4.75
C GLN A 362 24.19 2.09 -3.83
N LEU A 363 24.99 1.46 -3.01
CA LEU A 363 26.04 2.11 -2.23
C LEU A 363 27.37 1.82 -2.93
N PRO A 364 28.06 2.84 -3.49
CA PRO A 364 29.28 2.63 -4.26
C PRO A 364 30.34 1.81 -3.51
N GLU A 365 31.02 0.93 -4.19
CA GLU A 365 32.10 0.10 -3.63
C GLU A 365 33.34 0.94 -3.32
N GLU A 366 34.20 0.47 -2.39
CA GLU A 366 35.43 1.18 -2.03
C GLU A 366 36.38 1.34 -3.23
N SER A 367 36.39 0.36 -4.14
CA SER A 367 37.16 0.42 -5.39
C SER A 367 36.70 1.55 -6.32
N THR A 368 35.38 1.78 -6.45
CA THR A 368 34.82 2.93 -7.19
C THR A 368 35.21 4.24 -6.52
N LEU A 369 35.13 4.30 -5.19
CA LEU A 369 35.41 5.50 -4.39
C LEU A 369 36.93 5.79 -4.29
N ALA A 370 37.80 4.91 -4.75
CA ALA A 370 39.24 5.20 -4.93
C ALA A 370 39.49 6.27 -6.01
N SER A 371 38.56 6.42 -6.97
CA SER A 371 38.56 7.56 -7.90
C SER A 371 38.11 8.84 -7.18
N SER A 372 38.97 9.87 -7.20
CA SER A 372 38.70 11.15 -6.54
C SER A 372 37.47 11.86 -7.10
N GLY A 373 37.19 11.73 -8.41
CA GLY A 373 36.00 12.27 -9.05
C GLY A 373 34.71 11.54 -8.62
N ALA A 374 34.78 10.20 -8.56
CA ALA A 374 33.63 9.40 -8.07
C ALA A 374 33.37 9.69 -6.59
N TYR A 375 34.43 9.78 -5.78
CA TYR A 375 34.28 10.12 -4.37
C TYR A 375 33.73 11.54 -4.15
N ALA A 376 34.19 12.52 -4.96
CA ALA A 376 33.66 13.87 -4.91
C ALA A 376 32.14 13.89 -5.18
N ASN A 377 31.67 13.16 -6.20
CA ASN A 377 30.22 13.00 -6.48
C ASN A 377 29.49 12.36 -5.30
N PHE A 378 30.03 11.27 -4.74
CA PHE A 378 29.45 10.59 -3.59
C PHE A 378 29.28 11.52 -2.38
N CYS A 379 30.24 12.43 -2.12
CA CYS A 379 30.20 13.36 -0.99
C CYS A 379 28.98 14.30 -0.99
N PHE A 380 28.32 14.53 -2.12
CA PHE A 380 27.09 15.32 -2.17
C PHE A 380 25.89 14.56 -2.76
N GLY A 381 25.99 13.20 -2.78
CA GLY A 381 24.86 12.32 -3.10
C GLY A 381 24.62 12.10 -4.58
N GLN A 382 25.65 12.23 -5.42
CA GLN A 382 25.61 12.01 -6.85
C GLN A 382 26.48 10.79 -7.26
N GLY A 383 26.56 10.53 -8.56
CA GLY A 383 27.28 9.38 -9.11
C GLY A 383 26.46 8.10 -9.00
N GLU A 384 27.08 7.02 -8.56
CA GLU A 384 26.43 5.69 -8.49
C GLU A 384 25.50 5.50 -7.29
N LEU A 385 25.37 6.50 -6.40
CA LEU A 385 24.53 6.38 -5.21
C LEU A 385 23.05 6.39 -5.57
N LEU A 386 22.36 5.27 -5.29
CA LEU A 386 20.91 5.13 -5.41
C LEU A 386 20.32 4.68 -4.06
N ALA A 387 19.18 5.25 -3.69
CA ALA A 387 18.44 4.83 -2.51
C ALA A 387 16.94 4.88 -2.72
N THR A 388 16.22 4.05 -1.97
CA THR A 388 14.75 4.11 -1.93
C THR A 388 14.29 5.20 -0.97
N PRO A 389 13.11 5.79 -1.18
CA PRO A 389 12.50 6.71 -0.21
C PRO A 389 12.40 6.13 1.21
N LEU A 390 12.16 4.83 1.35
CA LEU A 390 12.16 4.16 2.66
C LEU A 390 13.55 4.09 3.30
N GLN A 391 14.63 3.94 2.53
CA GLN A 391 16.00 4.04 3.06
C GLN A 391 16.31 5.46 3.53
N ILE A 392 15.93 6.48 2.74
CA ILE A 392 16.05 7.89 3.14
C ILE A 392 15.21 8.18 4.39
N ALA A 393 14.01 7.58 4.51
CA ALA A 393 13.17 7.70 5.70
C ALA A 393 13.85 7.08 6.93
N GLY A 394 14.41 5.89 6.82
CA GLY A 394 15.16 5.24 7.90
C GLY A 394 16.37 6.06 8.36
N MET A 395 17.15 6.60 7.42
CA MET A 395 18.29 7.51 7.70
C MET A 395 17.82 8.76 8.45
N MET A 396 16.83 9.48 7.92
CA MET A 396 16.35 10.72 8.53
C MET A 396 15.70 10.45 9.89
N ASN A 397 14.97 9.33 10.02
CA ASN A 397 14.37 8.89 11.28
C ASN A 397 15.44 8.63 12.35
N ALA A 398 16.55 7.99 12.00
CA ALA A 398 17.65 7.74 12.94
C ALA A 398 18.23 9.07 13.48
N LEU A 399 18.38 10.07 12.61
CA LEU A 399 18.86 11.39 13.02
C LEU A 399 17.83 12.12 13.88
N ALA A 400 16.54 12.04 13.55
CA ALA A 400 15.45 12.68 14.28
C ALA A 400 15.19 12.04 15.65
N CYS A 401 15.51 10.75 15.84
CA CYS A 401 15.29 10.03 17.10
C CYS A 401 16.58 9.80 17.91
N GLY A 402 17.51 10.75 17.88
CA GLY A 402 18.71 10.76 18.73
C GLY A 402 19.77 9.73 18.34
N GLY A 403 19.88 9.40 17.06
CA GLY A 403 20.94 8.55 16.50
C GLY A 403 20.70 7.05 16.57
N VAL A 404 19.47 6.63 16.84
CA VAL A 404 19.07 5.22 16.91
C VAL A 404 18.39 4.80 15.61
N PHE A 405 19.04 3.98 14.82
CA PHE A 405 18.47 3.41 13.60
C PHE A 405 17.53 2.26 13.93
N ARG A 406 16.33 2.34 13.38
CA ARG A 406 15.33 1.27 13.30
C ARG A 406 14.95 1.11 11.84
N GLU A 407 14.87 -0.14 11.38
CA GLU A 407 14.36 -0.39 10.02
C GLU A 407 12.88 0.02 9.97
N PRO A 408 12.41 0.73 8.93
CA PRO A 408 11.00 1.01 8.75
C PRO A 408 10.15 -0.26 8.82
N LEU A 409 9.11 -0.27 9.65
CA LEU A 409 8.20 -1.39 9.84
C LEU A 409 6.86 -1.09 9.18
N LEU A 410 6.39 -2.00 8.33
CA LEU A 410 5.11 -1.89 7.62
C LEU A 410 4.06 -2.86 8.14
N LEU A 411 4.46 -4.05 8.60
CA LEU A 411 3.57 -5.09 9.08
C LEU A 411 3.56 -5.11 10.60
N GLU A 412 2.38 -5.30 11.19
CA GLU A 412 2.20 -5.38 12.63
C GLU A 412 1.86 -6.81 13.08
N ALA A 413 0.87 -7.43 12.44
CA ALA A 413 0.43 -8.77 12.77
C ALA A 413 -0.32 -9.43 11.59
N THR A 414 -0.45 -10.74 11.65
CA THR A 414 -1.49 -11.48 10.95
C THR A 414 -2.60 -11.83 11.92
N LEU A 415 -3.85 -11.79 11.45
CA LEU A 415 -5.06 -11.93 12.27
C LEU A 415 -5.89 -13.11 11.77
N ASP A 416 -6.55 -13.81 12.66
CA ASP A 416 -7.67 -14.67 12.28
C ASP A 416 -8.83 -13.78 11.82
N GLU A 417 -9.25 -13.92 10.56
CA GLU A 417 -10.26 -13.03 9.96
C GLU A 417 -11.64 -13.16 10.64
N SER A 418 -11.91 -14.31 11.27
CA SER A 418 -13.21 -14.58 11.90
C SER A 418 -13.30 -14.02 13.33
N SER A 419 -12.22 -14.10 14.09
CA SER A 419 -12.17 -13.66 15.49
C SER A 419 -11.50 -12.29 15.67
N GLY A 420 -10.68 -11.86 14.71
CA GLY A 420 -9.83 -10.67 14.82
C GLY A 420 -8.62 -10.85 15.75
N GLU A 421 -8.39 -12.06 16.28
CA GLU A 421 -7.28 -12.33 17.18
C GLU A 421 -5.94 -12.44 16.44
N PRO A 422 -4.85 -11.92 17.01
CA PRO A 422 -3.53 -12.03 16.41
C PRO A 422 -3.05 -13.49 16.35
N LEU A 423 -2.73 -13.96 15.14
CA LEU A 423 -2.08 -15.26 14.91
C LEU A 423 -0.56 -15.15 15.07
N GLN A 424 0.02 -14.09 14.54
CA GLN A 424 1.45 -13.82 14.62
C GLN A 424 1.68 -12.31 14.71
N THR A 425 2.46 -11.88 15.69
CA THR A 425 2.88 -10.48 15.82
C THR A 425 4.31 -10.33 15.28
N LEU A 426 4.50 -9.32 14.44
CA LEU A 426 5.80 -8.99 13.88
C LEU A 426 6.43 -7.86 14.69
N SER A 427 7.71 -8.02 15.02
CA SER A 427 8.46 -7.03 15.79
C SER A 427 9.65 -6.50 15.01
N HIS A 428 10.06 -5.30 15.36
CA HIS A 428 11.30 -4.74 14.85
C HIS A 428 12.51 -5.64 15.12
N ARG A 429 13.46 -5.63 14.18
CA ARG A 429 14.85 -5.98 14.52
C ARG A 429 15.35 -5.02 15.59
N TRP A 430 16.30 -5.50 16.40
CA TRP A 430 16.85 -4.73 17.50
C TRP A 430 17.34 -3.35 17.05
N PRO A 431 16.91 -2.25 17.71
CA PRO A 431 17.38 -0.91 17.40
C PRO A 431 18.89 -0.80 17.63
N ARG A 432 19.58 -0.08 16.72
CA ARG A 432 21.03 0.08 16.79
C ARG A 432 21.39 1.56 16.92
N ARG A 433 22.18 1.93 17.91
CA ARG A 433 22.77 3.25 17.95
C ARG A 433 23.84 3.36 16.85
N VAL A 434 23.62 4.24 15.90
CA VAL A 434 24.48 4.42 14.73
C VAL A 434 25.17 5.78 14.71
N VAL A 435 24.61 6.75 15.43
CA VAL A 435 25.17 8.08 15.70
C VAL A 435 25.04 8.34 17.20
N SER A 436 26.01 9.01 17.80
CA SER A 436 25.93 9.41 19.21
C SER A 436 24.75 10.36 19.43
N GLN A 437 24.20 10.35 20.64
CA GLN A 437 23.06 11.21 20.96
C GLN A 437 23.40 12.69 20.77
N THR A 438 24.58 13.10 21.19
CA THR A 438 25.06 14.49 21.06
C THR A 438 25.17 14.91 19.60
N ALA A 439 25.80 14.07 18.74
CA ALA A 439 25.93 14.35 17.32
C ALA A 439 24.56 14.42 16.63
N ALA A 440 23.63 13.49 16.97
CA ALA A 440 22.28 13.50 16.42
C ALA A 440 21.49 14.75 16.83
N GLN A 441 21.53 15.14 18.11
CA GLN A 441 20.87 16.38 18.59
C GLN A 441 21.44 17.64 17.93
N THR A 442 22.78 17.70 17.78
CA THR A 442 23.43 18.80 17.05
C THR A 442 22.92 18.84 15.61
N LEU A 443 22.92 17.70 14.92
CA LEU A 443 22.48 17.65 13.53
C LEU A 443 21.00 17.97 13.38
N GLN A 444 20.15 17.54 14.33
CA GLN A 444 18.73 17.90 14.37
C GLN A 444 18.56 19.43 14.42
N ALA A 445 19.28 20.13 15.30
CA ALA A 445 19.25 21.59 15.38
C ALA A 445 19.74 22.26 14.08
N LEU A 446 20.78 21.70 13.45
CA LEU A 446 21.27 22.17 12.14
C LEU A 446 20.21 22.00 11.05
N LEU A 447 19.49 20.86 11.01
CA LEU A 447 18.43 20.61 10.04
C LEU A 447 17.21 21.51 10.27
N VAL A 448 16.90 21.90 11.50
CA VAL A 448 15.90 22.92 11.81
C VAL A 448 16.34 24.27 11.23
N SER A 449 17.62 24.63 11.33
CA SER A 449 18.11 25.88 10.75
C SER A 449 18.05 25.91 9.21
N VAL A 450 18.12 24.76 8.54
CA VAL A 450 17.92 24.67 7.08
C VAL A 450 16.50 25.08 6.68
N VAL A 451 15.50 24.70 7.46
CA VAL A 451 14.09 25.09 7.23
C VAL A 451 13.88 26.56 7.59
N ARG A 452 14.47 27.01 8.70
CA ARG A 452 14.28 28.40 9.16
C ARG A 452 14.99 29.43 8.27
N GLU A 453 16.22 29.16 7.84
CA GLU A 453 17.12 30.15 7.24
C GLU A 453 17.73 29.72 5.89
N GLY A 454 17.62 28.43 5.53
CA GLY A 454 18.31 27.84 4.39
C GLY A 454 17.41 27.57 3.18
N THR A 455 17.86 26.59 2.38
CA THR A 455 17.16 26.12 1.17
C THR A 455 15.83 25.40 1.43
N GLY A 456 15.52 25.11 2.68
CA GLY A 456 14.30 24.41 3.08
C GLY A 456 13.15 25.31 3.55
N ARG A 457 13.19 26.61 3.32
CA ARG A 457 12.18 27.56 3.85
C ARG A 457 10.75 27.23 3.49
N ASP A 458 10.52 26.71 2.29
CA ASP A 458 9.18 26.31 1.85
C ASP A 458 8.60 25.13 2.66
N ALA A 459 9.44 24.43 3.43
CA ALA A 459 8.99 23.36 4.33
C ALA A 459 8.54 23.87 5.71
N ALA A 460 8.60 25.19 5.95
CA ALA A 460 8.16 25.74 7.22
C ALA A 460 6.65 25.50 7.39
N PRO A 461 6.21 24.78 8.45
CA PRO A 461 4.80 24.61 8.74
C PRO A 461 4.21 25.95 9.18
N GLU A 462 2.88 26.12 9.06
CA GLU A 462 2.18 27.33 9.51
C GLU A 462 2.36 27.59 11.01
N GLU A 463 2.48 26.50 11.78
CA GLU A 463 2.70 26.55 13.22
C GLU A 463 3.84 25.62 13.64
N GLY A 464 4.67 26.09 14.56
CA GLY A 464 5.80 25.32 15.09
C GLY A 464 7.02 25.36 14.17
N THR A 465 7.86 24.37 14.31
CA THR A 465 9.12 24.23 13.56
C THR A 465 9.19 22.88 12.87
N ALA A 466 9.99 22.81 11.81
CA ALA A 466 10.35 21.55 11.15
C ALA A 466 11.86 21.52 10.91
N GLY A 467 12.42 20.35 10.73
CA GLY A 467 13.81 20.18 10.32
C GLY A 467 13.89 19.31 9.08
N GLY A 468 14.88 19.56 8.22
CA GLY A 468 15.04 18.73 7.03
C GLY A 468 16.07 19.25 6.05
N LYS A 469 16.16 18.55 4.93
CA LYS A 469 17.09 18.84 3.85
C LYS A 469 16.44 18.70 2.49
N THR A 470 16.61 19.70 1.63
CA THR A 470 16.28 19.65 0.21
C THR A 470 17.31 18.83 -0.57
N GLY A 471 16.88 18.19 -1.64
CA GLY A 471 17.76 17.52 -2.60
C GLY A 471 17.28 17.70 -4.02
N THR A 472 18.22 17.86 -4.92
CA THR A 472 17.99 17.79 -6.36
C THR A 472 19.05 16.84 -6.91
N ALA A 473 18.63 15.78 -7.58
CA ALA A 473 19.52 14.81 -8.18
C ALA A 473 19.30 14.74 -9.69
N GLN A 474 20.37 14.74 -10.44
CA GLN A 474 20.37 14.51 -11.87
C GLN A 474 20.07 13.05 -12.16
N THR A 475 19.28 12.77 -13.20
CA THR A 475 18.94 11.41 -13.62
C THR A 475 19.66 10.97 -14.88
N GLY A 476 20.24 11.90 -15.62
CA GLY A 476 20.81 11.64 -16.94
C GLY A 476 19.75 11.39 -18.01
N GLN A 477 18.46 11.51 -17.69
CA GLN A 477 17.35 11.38 -18.65
C GLN A 477 16.92 12.76 -19.11
N PHE A 478 16.55 12.88 -20.38
CA PHE A 478 16.15 14.15 -21.00
C PHE A 478 14.75 14.05 -21.59
N ALA A 479 13.98 15.14 -21.50
CA ALA A 479 12.70 15.33 -22.16
C ALA A 479 12.65 16.75 -22.73
N GLY A 480 12.33 16.89 -24.04
CA GLY A 480 12.27 18.19 -24.68
C GLY A 480 13.58 18.99 -24.64
N GLY A 481 14.73 18.33 -24.48
CA GLY A 481 16.05 18.97 -24.32
C GLY A 481 16.41 19.38 -22.90
N GLU A 482 15.52 19.22 -21.93
CA GLU A 482 15.75 19.48 -20.52
C GLU A 482 16.02 18.19 -19.74
N GLU A 483 16.96 18.23 -18.80
CA GLU A 483 17.27 17.08 -17.96
C GLU A 483 16.17 16.87 -16.92
N ARG A 484 15.63 15.65 -16.84
CA ARG A 484 14.74 15.23 -15.77
C ARG A 484 15.54 15.05 -14.48
N LYS A 485 15.00 15.49 -13.37
CA LYS A 485 15.61 15.47 -12.05
C LYS A 485 14.69 14.85 -11.02
N ASN A 486 15.29 14.32 -9.96
CA ASN A 486 14.57 13.91 -8.76
C ASN A 486 14.65 15.04 -7.74
N PHE A 487 13.50 15.53 -7.29
CA PHE A 487 13.41 16.57 -6.28
C PHE A 487 12.98 15.96 -4.96
N TRP A 488 13.81 16.17 -3.95
CA TRP A 488 13.61 15.57 -2.63
C TRP A 488 13.39 16.62 -1.55
N PHE A 489 12.61 16.25 -0.56
CA PHE A 489 12.69 16.81 0.77
C PHE A 489 12.66 15.68 1.79
N ALA A 490 13.69 15.59 2.63
CA ALA A 490 13.75 14.63 3.74
C ALA A 490 13.77 15.40 5.06
N GLY A 491 12.77 15.20 5.90
CA GLY A 491 12.64 15.98 7.10
C GLY A 491 11.86 15.30 8.23
N PHE A 492 11.63 16.04 9.29
CA PHE A 492 10.88 15.62 10.46
C PHE A 492 10.07 16.79 11.03
N TRP A 493 8.96 16.46 11.66
CA TRP A 493 8.04 17.43 12.27
C TRP A 493 7.40 16.85 13.55
N PRO A 494 7.18 17.68 14.63
CA PRO A 494 7.76 19.00 14.88
C PRO A 494 9.30 18.98 14.99
N GLY A 495 9.95 20.15 14.78
CA GLY A 495 11.41 20.23 14.71
C GLY A 495 12.12 19.95 16.03
N GLU A 496 11.54 20.40 17.16
CA GLU A 496 12.15 20.25 18.49
C GLU A 496 11.93 18.88 19.11
N ARG A 497 10.75 18.30 18.89
CA ARG A 497 10.35 16.97 19.38
C ARG A 497 9.70 16.19 18.21
N PRO A 498 10.50 15.61 17.35
CA PRO A 498 10.00 14.94 16.16
C PRO A 498 9.01 13.83 16.49
N ARG A 499 7.78 13.97 15.98
CA ARG A 499 6.74 12.93 16.03
C ARG A 499 6.70 12.15 14.74
N TYR A 500 6.90 12.84 13.61
CA TYR A 500 6.87 12.24 12.28
C TYR A 500 8.15 12.51 11.52
N THR A 501 8.67 11.50 10.85
CA THR A 501 9.69 11.62 9.81
C THR A 501 9.00 11.52 8.47
N ILE A 502 9.20 12.51 7.59
CA ILE A 502 8.46 12.67 6.35
C ILE A 502 9.44 12.81 5.20
N ILE A 503 9.29 11.98 4.19
CA ILE A 503 10.07 12.02 2.96
C ILE A 503 9.14 12.33 1.80
N VAL A 504 9.52 13.29 1.00
CA VAL A 504 8.87 13.65 -0.26
C VAL A 504 9.86 13.47 -1.39
N LEU A 505 9.48 12.75 -2.41
CA LEU A 505 10.18 12.61 -3.69
C LEU A 505 9.22 13.00 -4.81
N GLN A 506 9.65 13.89 -5.69
CA GLN A 506 9.06 14.10 -7.02
C GLN A 506 10.08 13.60 -8.04
N ASP A 507 9.74 12.51 -8.75
CA ASP A 507 10.68 11.81 -9.63
C ASP A 507 10.51 12.19 -11.10
N GLY A 508 11.62 12.23 -11.81
CA GLY A 508 11.65 12.34 -13.26
C GLY A 508 11.03 13.64 -13.82
N GLN A 509 11.07 14.74 -13.10
CA GLN A 509 10.50 16.02 -13.53
C GLN A 509 11.56 17.01 -14.01
N THR A 510 11.20 17.92 -14.90
CA THR A 510 12.06 19.04 -15.30
C THR A 510 11.88 20.22 -14.34
N ALA A 511 10.64 20.59 -14.04
CA ALA A 511 10.29 21.65 -13.07
C ALA A 511 8.94 21.30 -12.41
N PRO A 512 8.91 20.89 -11.12
CA PRO A 512 7.67 20.64 -10.42
C PRO A 512 6.91 21.94 -10.13
N ALA A 513 5.56 21.89 -10.14
CA ALA A 513 4.71 23.04 -9.84
C ALA A 513 4.91 23.56 -8.40
N HIS A 514 5.12 22.65 -7.47
CA HIS A 514 5.45 22.95 -6.07
C HIS A 514 6.78 22.30 -5.71
N SER A 515 7.59 22.98 -4.90
CA SER A 515 8.82 22.38 -4.38
C SER A 515 8.48 21.20 -3.46
N SER A 516 9.36 20.19 -3.40
CA SER A 516 9.16 19.05 -2.46
C SER A 516 9.13 19.52 -0.99
N ALA A 517 9.71 20.67 -0.70
CA ALA A 517 9.62 21.33 0.60
C ALA A 517 8.20 21.87 0.86
N ALA A 518 7.55 22.47 -0.15
CA ALA A 518 6.16 22.92 -0.04
C ALA A 518 5.18 21.74 0.12
N VAL A 519 5.41 20.64 -0.62
CA VAL A 519 4.64 19.39 -0.42
C VAL A 519 4.79 18.87 1.01
N PHE A 520 6.00 18.89 1.57
CA PHE A 520 6.23 18.51 2.97
C PHE A 520 5.42 19.39 3.94
N ALA A 521 5.37 20.72 3.74
CA ALA A 521 4.57 21.62 4.57
C ALA A 521 3.07 21.30 4.49
N ALA A 522 2.55 21.01 3.29
CA ALA A 522 1.17 20.57 3.10
C ALA A 522 0.87 19.24 3.84
N VAL A 523 1.81 18.30 3.81
CA VAL A 523 1.70 17.02 4.55
C VAL A 523 1.70 17.30 6.08
N CYS A 524 2.53 18.21 6.58
CA CYS A 524 2.51 18.58 8.00
C CYS A 524 1.13 19.15 8.42
N ALA A 525 0.52 20.01 7.59
CA ALA A 525 -0.81 20.53 7.83
C ALA A 525 -1.87 19.42 7.84
N ALA A 526 -1.80 18.47 6.90
CA ALA A 526 -2.68 17.31 6.84
C ALA A 526 -2.54 16.40 8.07
N LEU A 527 -1.33 16.16 8.55
CA LEU A 527 -1.06 15.37 9.76
C LEU A 527 -1.61 16.01 11.03
N LYS A 528 -1.64 17.36 11.10
CA LYS A 528 -2.23 18.10 12.23
C LYS A 528 -3.74 17.84 12.33
N THR A 529 -4.43 17.76 11.21
CA THR A 529 -5.90 17.57 11.15
C THR A 529 -6.32 16.11 11.21
N ALA A 530 -5.48 15.19 10.74
CA ALA A 530 -5.83 13.78 10.64
C ALA A 530 -6.10 13.10 11.98
N GLY A 531 -5.57 13.63 13.09
CA GLY A 531 -5.72 13.09 14.45
C GLY A 531 -5.47 11.57 14.52
N ASP A 532 -4.74 11.09 15.52
CA ASP A 532 -4.70 9.62 15.78
C ASP A 532 -5.85 9.17 16.67
#